data_ca153da858866e4e1360267fcdf238a6
#
_entry.id   ca153da858866e4e1360267fcdf238a6
#
_cell.length_a   1.000
_cell.length_b   1.000
_cell.length_c   1.000
_cell.angle_alpha   90.00
_cell.angle_beta   90.00
_cell.angle_gamma   90.00
#
_symmetry.space_group_name_H-M   'P 1'
#
loop_
_entity.id
_entity.type
_entity.pdbx_description
1 polymer ?
#
loop_
_entity_poly.entity_id
_entity_poly.type
_entity_poly.pdbx_seq_one_letter_code
_entity_poly.pdbx_strand_id
1 'polypeptide(L)'
;MQSKHRCIGIFTASLDDEYQGALWHAMEQEAKKRNIGTISFIGSRLGSPIASEASSNLAYHLASEQNIDGLIIIASSLATFFTTVDLNKFFSPWSSLPRVSIGMRMQGMSDI
;
A
#
# COMPACT_ATOMS: atom_id res chain seq x y z
N MET A 1 14.63 -18.13 21.73
CA MET A 1 14.60 -17.02 20.77
C MET A 1 13.23 -16.94 20.12
N GLN A 2 12.60 -15.79 20.22
CA GLN A 2 11.28 -15.61 19.64
C GLN A 2 11.42 -15.36 18.14
N SER A 3 10.61 -16.06 17.34
CA SER A 3 10.52 -15.76 15.94
C SER A 3 9.80 -14.42 15.76
N LYS A 4 10.39 -13.57 14.94
CA LYS A 4 9.79 -12.29 14.62
C LYS A 4 8.54 -12.51 13.77
N HIS A 5 7.42 -11.96 14.20
CA HIS A 5 6.23 -11.92 13.35
C HIS A 5 6.45 -10.98 12.19
N ARG A 6 6.25 -11.50 10.99
CA ARG A 6 6.31 -10.68 9.78
C ARG A 6 5.00 -9.93 9.63
N CYS A 7 5.11 -8.71 9.14
CA CYS A 7 3.96 -7.83 8.93
C CYS A 7 4.07 -7.16 7.56
N ILE A 8 2.99 -7.23 6.79
CA ILE A 8 2.90 -6.62 5.47
C ILE A 8 2.00 -5.39 5.57
N GLY A 9 2.49 -4.27 5.05
CA GLY A 9 1.69 -3.07 4.90
C GLY A 9 0.92 -3.11 3.59
N ILE A 10 -0.28 -2.57 3.57
CA ILE A 10 -1.12 -2.48 2.37
C ILE A 10 -1.54 -1.02 2.19
N PHE A 11 -1.21 -0.44 1.04
CA PHE A 11 -1.64 0.92 0.69
C PHE A 11 -2.80 0.82 -0.29
N THR A 12 -3.93 1.41 0.05
CA THR A 12 -5.10 1.46 -0.82
C THR A 12 -5.89 2.74 -0.58
N ALA A 13 -6.59 3.22 -1.61
CA ALA A 13 -7.38 4.44 -1.51
C ALA A 13 -8.75 4.21 -0.85
N SER A 14 -9.24 2.99 -0.84
CA SER A 14 -10.57 2.69 -0.28
C SER A 14 -10.74 1.18 -0.16
N LEU A 15 -11.59 0.77 0.77
CA LEU A 15 -12.07 -0.61 0.87
C LEU A 15 -13.55 -0.71 0.48
N ASP A 16 -14.15 0.42 0.14
CA ASP A 16 -15.60 0.48 -0.10
C ASP A 16 -16.00 0.02 -1.50
N ASP A 17 -15.09 0.10 -2.49
CA ASP A 17 -15.44 -0.41 -3.80
C ASP A 17 -15.23 -1.92 -3.87
N GLU A 18 -15.99 -2.57 -4.75
CA GLU A 18 -16.02 -4.01 -4.86
C GLU A 18 -14.66 -4.62 -5.18
N TYR A 19 -13.92 -3.99 -6.10
CA TYR A 19 -12.62 -4.49 -6.54
C TYR A 19 -11.58 -4.42 -5.41
N GLN A 20 -11.43 -3.26 -4.80
CA GLN A 20 -10.43 -3.07 -3.75
C GLN A 20 -10.77 -3.85 -2.49
N GLY A 21 -12.04 -3.90 -2.13
CA GLY A 21 -12.50 -4.66 -0.98
C GLY A 21 -12.28 -6.15 -1.13
N ALA A 22 -12.59 -6.71 -2.30
CA ALA A 22 -12.38 -8.12 -2.59
C ALA A 22 -10.89 -8.47 -2.60
N LEU A 23 -10.06 -7.62 -3.19
CA LEU A 23 -8.63 -7.82 -3.25
C LEU A 23 -8.01 -7.76 -1.84
N TRP A 24 -8.41 -6.77 -1.05
CA TRP A 24 -7.96 -6.64 0.35
C TRP A 24 -8.33 -7.89 1.16
N HIS A 25 -9.56 -8.35 1.02
CA HIS A 25 -10.04 -9.53 1.75
C HIS A 25 -9.22 -10.77 1.39
N ALA A 26 -8.93 -10.97 0.10
CA ALA A 26 -8.13 -12.09 -0.36
C ALA A 26 -6.71 -12.04 0.21
N MET A 27 -6.12 -10.85 0.27
CA MET A 27 -4.78 -10.66 0.84
C MET A 27 -4.78 -10.96 2.35
N GLU A 28 -5.80 -10.52 3.08
CA GLU A 28 -5.95 -10.78 4.50
C GLU A 28 -6.07 -12.28 4.78
N GLN A 29 -6.86 -12.98 3.99
CA GLN A 29 -7.04 -14.43 4.13
C GLN A 29 -5.72 -15.18 3.89
N GLU A 30 -4.99 -14.81 2.84
CA GLU A 30 -3.74 -15.46 2.52
C GLU A 30 -2.66 -15.19 3.57
N ALA A 31 -2.59 -13.96 4.06
CA ALA A 31 -1.66 -13.60 5.13
C ALA A 31 -1.94 -14.42 6.40
N LYS A 32 -3.21 -14.56 6.74
CA LYS A 32 -3.62 -15.34 7.90
C LYS A 32 -3.19 -16.80 7.79
N LYS A 33 -3.35 -17.40 6.62
CA LYS A 33 -2.90 -18.78 6.36
C LYS A 33 -1.40 -18.94 6.54
N ARG A 34 -0.64 -17.90 6.23
CA ARG A 34 0.83 -17.90 6.33
C ARG A 34 1.35 -17.37 7.66
N ASN A 35 0.44 -17.07 8.58
CA ASN A 35 0.78 -16.49 9.89
C ASN A 35 1.55 -15.17 9.75
N ILE A 36 1.10 -14.33 8.81
CA ILE A 36 1.68 -13.00 8.56
C ILE A 36 0.66 -11.96 9.00
N GLY A 37 1.10 -10.98 9.79
CA GLY A 37 0.27 -9.85 10.16
C GLY A 37 0.13 -8.87 9.02
N THR A 38 -0.93 -8.09 9.01
CA THR A 38 -1.14 -7.02 8.02
C THR A 38 -1.52 -5.74 8.72
N ILE A 39 -1.08 -4.62 8.14
CA ILE A 39 -1.53 -3.29 8.54
C ILE A 39 -1.97 -2.58 7.27
N SER A 40 -3.23 -2.19 7.22
CA SER A 40 -3.77 -1.47 6.07
C SER A 40 -3.71 0.03 6.32
N PHE A 41 -3.03 0.74 5.43
CA PHE A 41 -2.95 2.19 5.45
C PHE A 41 -3.91 2.71 4.38
N ILE A 42 -5.08 3.15 4.82
CA ILE A 42 -6.15 3.55 3.93
C ILE A 42 -6.18 5.06 3.87
N GLY A 43 -5.63 5.60 2.79
CA GLY A 43 -5.67 7.02 2.50
C GLY A 43 -6.72 7.29 1.44
N SER A 44 -6.33 8.05 0.43
CA SER A 44 -7.16 8.37 -0.71
C SER A 44 -6.29 8.45 -1.95
N ARG A 45 -6.83 9.02 -3.04
CA ARG A 45 -6.07 9.20 -4.27
C ARG A 45 -4.97 10.23 -4.06
N LEU A 46 -3.76 9.90 -4.47
CA LEU A 46 -2.61 10.79 -4.30
C LEU A 46 -2.73 12.00 -5.20
N GLY A 47 -2.37 13.15 -4.67
CA GLY A 47 -2.43 14.41 -5.41
C GLY A 47 -3.82 14.95 -5.64
N SER A 48 -4.83 14.42 -4.94
CA SER A 48 -6.21 14.86 -5.09
C SER A 48 -6.36 16.34 -4.73
N PRO A 49 -7.14 17.11 -5.52
CA PRO A 49 -7.44 18.50 -5.18
C PRO A 49 -8.49 18.62 -4.08
N ILE A 50 -9.11 17.50 -3.69
CA ILE A 50 -10.11 17.48 -2.62
C ILE A 50 -9.42 17.46 -1.28
N ALA A 51 -9.67 18.47 -0.43
CA ALA A 51 -8.96 18.65 0.84
C ALA A 51 -9.08 17.45 1.78
N SER A 52 -10.26 16.83 1.86
CA SER A 52 -10.46 15.66 2.72
C SER A 52 -9.65 14.45 2.24
N GLU A 53 -9.50 14.27 0.93
CA GLU A 53 -8.68 13.19 0.38
C GLU A 53 -7.20 13.46 0.63
N ALA A 54 -6.76 14.71 0.43
CA ALA A 54 -5.38 15.09 0.68
C ALA A 54 -4.99 14.86 2.14
N SER A 55 -5.88 15.18 3.07
CA SER A 55 -5.66 14.91 4.50
C SER A 55 -5.57 13.42 4.81
N SER A 56 -6.43 12.61 4.18
CA SER A 56 -6.43 11.15 4.38
C SER A 56 -5.11 10.52 3.95
N ASN A 57 -4.42 11.11 2.97
CA ASN A 57 -3.16 10.59 2.46
C ASN A 57 -2.01 10.64 3.47
N LEU A 58 -2.17 11.37 4.57
CA LEU A 58 -1.21 11.36 5.66
C LEU A 58 -1.09 9.96 6.29
N ALA A 59 -2.11 9.13 6.16
CA ALA A 59 -2.09 7.77 6.71
C ALA A 59 -0.94 6.92 6.14
N TYR A 60 -0.55 7.14 4.88
CA TYR A 60 0.53 6.39 4.27
C TYR A 60 1.87 6.62 4.97
N HIS A 61 2.08 7.79 5.51
CA HIS A 61 3.33 8.15 6.18
C HIS A 61 3.50 7.52 7.56
N LEU A 62 2.49 6.82 8.05
CA LEU A 62 2.60 6.03 9.27
C LEU A 62 3.36 4.71 9.05
N ALA A 63 3.50 4.30 7.79
CA ALA A 63 4.24 3.09 7.46
C ALA A 63 5.74 3.35 7.53
N SER A 64 6.49 2.43 8.14
CA SER A 64 7.94 2.51 8.22
C SER A 64 8.55 1.11 8.36
N GLU A 65 9.86 1.03 8.17
CA GLU A 65 10.60 -0.22 8.38
C GLU A 65 10.46 -0.77 9.80
N GLN A 66 10.02 0.05 10.74
CA GLN A 66 9.86 -0.36 12.13
C GLN A 66 8.55 -1.09 12.35
N ASN A 67 7.54 -0.86 11.52
CA ASN A 67 6.24 -1.49 11.72
C ASN A 67 5.82 -2.45 10.61
N ILE A 68 6.49 -2.44 9.45
CA ILE A 68 6.21 -3.40 8.38
C ILE A 68 7.50 -3.95 7.80
N ASP A 69 7.42 -5.16 7.27
CA ASP A 69 8.54 -5.88 6.65
C ASP A 69 8.48 -5.86 5.12
N GLY A 70 7.33 -5.55 4.56
CA GLY A 70 7.12 -5.45 3.12
C GLY A 70 5.87 -4.64 2.85
N LEU A 71 5.67 -4.25 1.59
CA LEU A 71 4.59 -3.35 1.23
C LEU A 71 3.91 -3.80 -0.05
N ILE A 72 2.58 -3.86 0.01
CA ILE A 72 1.74 -4.08 -1.16
C ILE A 72 1.02 -2.77 -1.46
N ILE A 73 1.16 -2.28 -2.69
CA ILE A 73 0.59 -1.02 -3.12
C ILE A 73 -0.46 -1.31 -4.18
N ILE A 74 -1.73 -0.99 -3.89
CA ILE A 74 -2.77 -1.07 -4.90
C ILE A 74 -2.69 0.21 -5.73
N ALA A 75 -1.69 0.25 -6.62
CA ALA A 75 -1.27 1.46 -7.31
C ALA A 75 -2.36 2.07 -8.19
N SER A 76 -3.18 1.23 -8.81
CA SER A 76 -4.27 1.72 -9.67
C SER A 76 -5.29 2.54 -8.88
N SER A 77 -5.46 2.27 -7.59
CA SER A 77 -6.39 3.03 -6.75
C SER A 77 -5.84 4.39 -6.34
N LEU A 78 -4.53 4.56 -6.38
CA LEU A 78 -3.85 5.76 -5.86
C LEU A 78 -3.48 6.76 -6.95
N ALA A 79 -3.43 6.32 -8.21
CA ALA A 79 -2.70 7.00 -9.28
C ALA A 79 -3.51 8.01 -10.09
N THR A 80 -4.76 8.28 -9.75
CA THR A 80 -5.66 9.11 -10.58
C THR A 80 -5.06 10.47 -10.94
N PHE A 81 -4.36 11.11 -10.01
CA PHE A 81 -3.83 12.46 -10.17
C PHE A 81 -2.31 12.54 -10.30
N PHE A 82 -1.63 11.39 -10.24
CA PHE A 82 -0.18 11.35 -10.27
C PHE A 82 0.33 10.69 -11.55
N THR A 83 1.44 11.22 -12.07
CA THR A 83 2.20 10.57 -13.14
C THR A 83 3.05 9.45 -12.54
N THR A 84 3.65 8.61 -13.41
CA THR A 84 4.60 7.59 -12.95
C THR A 84 5.77 8.20 -12.17
N VAL A 85 6.25 9.35 -12.61
CA VAL A 85 7.35 10.06 -11.93
C VAL A 85 6.91 10.49 -10.53
N ASP A 86 5.69 11.04 -10.41
CA ASP A 86 5.15 11.45 -9.10
C ASP A 86 5.01 10.26 -8.15
N LEU A 87 4.55 9.13 -8.66
CA LEU A 87 4.38 7.91 -7.87
C LEU A 87 5.72 7.38 -7.38
N ASN A 88 6.73 7.32 -8.25
CA ASN A 88 8.05 6.86 -7.86
C ASN A 88 8.64 7.75 -6.75
N LYS A 89 8.44 9.06 -6.87
CA LYS A 89 8.89 10.01 -5.87
C LYS A 89 8.16 9.82 -4.54
N PHE A 90 6.85 9.62 -4.60
CA PHE A 90 6.03 9.41 -3.40
C PHE A 90 6.46 8.17 -2.64
N PHE A 91 6.75 7.07 -3.35
CA PHE A 91 7.08 5.80 -2.73
C PHE A 91 8.56 5.64 -2.36
N SER A 92 9.39 6.63 -2.65
CA SER A 92 10.83 6.57 -2.36
C SER A 92 11.17 6.37 -0.87
N PRO A 93 10.39 6.88 0.11
CA PRO A 93 10.70 6.63 1.52
C PRO A 93 10.68 5.15 1.91
N TRP A 94 9.97 4.31 1.15
CA TRP A 94 9.88 2.88 1.44
C TRP A 94 10.74 2.02 0.50
N SER A 95 11.72 2.61 -0.15
CA SER A 95 12.54 1.93 -1.15
C SER A 95 13.41 0.81 -0.58
N SER A 96 13.69 0.83 0.73
CA SER A 96 14.44 -0.23 1.41
C SER A 96 13.62 -1.49 1.64
N LEU A 97 12.30 -1.42 1.53
CA LEU A 97 11.41 -2.54 1.78
C LEU A 97 11.11 -3.30 0.48
N PRO A 98 10.95 -4.63 0.55
CA PRO A 98 10.36 -5.36 -0.57
C PRO A 98 8.98 -4.78 -0.88
N ARG A 99 8.70 -4.52 -2.16
CA ARG A 99 7.47 -3.86 -2.57
C ARG A 99 6.88 -4.54 -3.78
N VAL A 100 5.55 -4.63 -3.80
CA VAL A 100 4.76 -5.16 -4.90
C VAL A 100 3.70 -4.14 -5.27
N SER A 101 3.55 -3.85 -6.55
CA SER A 101 2.47 -2.99 -7.04
C SER A 101 1.41 -3.83 -7.73
N ILE A 102 0.16 -3.43 -7.58
CA ILE A 102 -0.98 -4.08 -8.21
C ILE A 102 -1.70 -3.05 -9.08
N GLY A 103 -1.95 -3.42 -10.32
CA GLY A 103 -2.69 -2.59 -11.27
C GLY A 103 -1.85 -1.62 -12.07
N MET A 104 -0.61 -1.39 -11.70
CA MET A 104 0.33 -0.56 -12.46
C MET A 104 1.74 -1.07 -12.26
N ARG A 105 2.53 -1.02 -13.32
CA ARG A 105 3.96 -1.31 -13.21
C ARG A 105 4.68 -0.10 -12.63
N MET A 106 5.50 -0.33 -11.62
CA MET A 106 6.26 0.73 -10.97
C MET A 106 7.73 0.36 -10.90
N GLN A 107 8.60 1.36 -11.04
CA GLN A 107 10.04 1.17 -11.01
C GLN A 107 10.49 0.65 -9.64
N GLY A 108 11.35 -0.37 -9.65
CA GLY A 108 11.90 -0.93 -8.42
C GLY A 108 10.93 -1.82 -7.65
N MET A 109 9.81 -2.20 -8.26
CA MET A 109 8.79 -3.05 -7.63
C MET A 109 8.43 -4.22 -8.55
N SER A 110 8.07 -5.34 -7.94
CA SER A 110 7.41 -6.41 -8.67
C SER A 110 5.97 -5.99 -8.95
N ASP A 111 5.42 -6.38 -10.08
CA ASP A 111 4.04 -6.04 -10.43
C ASP A 111 3.18 -7.28 -10.62
N ILE A 112 1.91 -7.08 -10.34
CA ILE A 112 0.89 -8.11 -10.53
C ILE A 112 -0.20 -7.57 -11.45
#